data_92b31e12f25e38f13838e6fbe3fbec86
#
_entry.id   92b31e12f25e38f13838e6fbe3fbec86
#
_cell.length_a   1.000
_cell.length_b   1.000
_cell.length_c   1.000
_cell.angle_alpha   90.00
_cell.angle_beta   90.00
_cell.angle_gamma   90.00
#
_symmetry.space_group_name_H-M   'P 1'
#
loop_
_entity.id
_entity.type
_entity.pdbx_description
1 polymer ?
#
loop_
_entity_poly.entity_id
_entity_poly.type
_entity_poly.pdbx_seq_one_letter_code
_entity_poly.pdbx_strand_id
1 'polypeptide(L)'
;QAGVRVLFVTNNSFSTLDEQHQALGAIGVPATGDVVTSAMSAVTAIKPSWRVLVCGGRGLIEEVRATGAETVVVYENRPVSGSFDAVVVGFHREFDFQVLADALTAVRGGALLIGSNYDPTYPTPDGPIPGGGSIVAAIEKATGVTALITGKPCGPMASLVREMCPGVDVADMVMVGDRDDTDGAFARTLGCRFALVLSGVTPDGNDVTADIVAPSLAGVVQQLLTP
;
A
#
# COMPACT_ATOMS: atom_id res chain seq x y z
N GLN A 1 16.13 3.87 -24.82
CA GLN A 1 15.72 2.77 -23.91
C GLN A 1 16.98 2.23 -23.25
N ALA A 2 17.14 2.53 -21.95
CA ALA A 2 18.37 2.16 -21.19
C ALA A 2 18.32 0.73 -20.60
N GLY A 3 17.31 -0.08 -20.94
CA GLY A 3 17.17 -1.46 -20.40
C GLY A 3 16.81 -1.51 -18.90
N VAL A 4 16.38 -0.39 -18.31
CA VAL A 4 15.99 -0.32 -16.90
C VAL A 4 14.52 -0.70 -16.78
N ARG A 5 14.18 -1.65 -15.89
CA ARG A 5 12.80 -1.96 -15.52
C ARG A 5 12.31 -0.91 -14.50
N VAL A 6 11.08 -0.47 -14.66
CA VAL A 6 10.42 0.47 -13.73
C VAL A 6 9.25 -0.25 -13.08
N LEU A 7 9.24 -0.30 -11.74
CA LEU A 7 8.16 -0.86 -10.95
C LEU A 7 7.46 0.28 -10.20
N PHE A 8 6.14 0.34 -10.28
CA PHE A 8 5.32 1.34 -9.59
C PHE A 8 4.80 0.77 -8.29
N VAL A 9 5.32 1.27 -7.15
CA VAL A 9 4.97 0.76 -5.81
C VAL A 9 4.11 1.80 -5.08
N THR A 10 2.85 1.44 -4.78
CA THR A 10 1.88 2.35 -4.18
C THR A 10 1.21 1.80 -2.94
N ASN A 11 0.95 2.68 -1.95
CA ASN A 11 0.10 2.38 -0.79
C ASN A 11 -1.41 2.49 -1.10
N ASN A 12 -1.78 2.83 -2.34
CA ASN A 12 -3.18 2.86 -2.73
C ASN A 12 -3.75 1.43 -2.84
N SER A 13 -4.61 1.06 -1.89
CA SER A 13 -5.36 -0.20 -1.88
C SER A 13 -6.82 -0.03 -2.31
N PHE A 14 -7.24 1.22 -2.61
CA PHE A 14 -8.63 1.52 -2.96
C PHE A 14 -8.95 1.20 -4.41
N SER A 15 -8.10 1.65 -5.34
CA SER A 15 -8.26 1.40 -6.76
C SER A 15 -7.85 -0.02 -7.12
N THR A 16 -8.58 -0.63 -8.06
CA THR A 16 -8.20 -1.94 -8.61
C THR A 16 -6.90 -1.86 -9.41
N LEU A 17 -6.26 -2.99 -9.65
CA LEU A 17 -5.04 -3.05 -10.45
C LEU A 17 -5.28 -2.52 -11.88
N ASP A 18 -6.43 -2.87 -12.47
CA ASP A 18 -6.83 -2.38 -13.79
C ASP A 18 -7.01 -0.86 -13.83
N GLU A 19 -7.64 -0.26 -12.82
CA GLU A 19 -7.76 1.20 -12.70
C GLU A 19 -6.39 1.88 -12.59
N GLN A 20 -5.44 1.28 -11.89
CA GLN A 20 -4.06 1.76 -11.80
C GLN A 20 -3.35 1.71 -13.17
N HIS A 21 -3.47 0.59 -13.88
CA HIS A 21 -2.92 0.44 -15.23
C HIS A 21 -3.54 1.45 -16.21
N GLN A 22 -4.86 1.65 -16.16
CA GLN A 22 -5.55 2.63 -16.99
C GLN A 22 -5.10 4.07 -16.70
N ALA A 23 -4.93 4.42 -15.42
CA ALA A 23 -4.47 5.76 -15.02
C ALA A 23 -3.06 6.04 -15.53
N LEU A 24 -2.12 5.08 -15.41
CA LEU A 24 -0.77 5.20 -15.95
C LEU A 24 -0.79 5.22 -17.48
N GLY A 25 -1.59 4.37 -18.12
CA GLY A 25 -1.74 4.34 -19.58
C GLY A 25 -2.29 5.64 -20.16
N ALA A 26 -3.21 6.31 -19.45
CA ALA A 26 -3.78 7.60 -19.88
C ALA A 26 -2.74 8.73 -19.97
N ILE A 27 -1.65 8.64 -19.23
CA ILE A 27 -0.51 9.56 -19.30
C ILE A 27 0.66 9.03 -20.15
N GLY A 28 0.42 7.95 -20.93
CA GLY A 28 1.41 7.38 -21.84
C GLY A 28 2.46 6.47 -21.18
N VAL A 29 2.21 6.00 -19.96
CA VAL A 29 3.11 5.10 -19.22
C VAL A 29 2.53 3.69 -19.23
N PRO A 30 3.02 2.76 -20.09
CA PRO A 30 2.61 1.37 -20.04
C PRO A 30 3.22 0.70 -18.81
N ALA A 31 2.35 0.20 -17.92
CA ALA A 31 2.79 -0.36 -16.63
C ALA A 31 2.18 -1.76 -16.37
N THR A 32 1.70 -2.45 -17.41
CA THR A 32 1.10 -3.79 -17.28
C THR A 32 2.12 -4.79 -16.70
N GLY A 33 1.80 -5.35 -15.54
CA GLY A 33 2.68 -6.27 -14.81
C GLY A 33 3.78 -5.58 -13.97
N ASP A 34 3.82 -4.25 -13.96
CA ASP A 34 4.83 -3.48 -13.23
C ASP A 34 4.23 -2.55 -12.15
N VAL A 35 3.01 -2.85 -11.68
CA VAL A 35 2.37 -2.14 -10.55
C VAL A 35 2.28 -3.07 -9.36
N VAL A 36 2.69 -2.57 -8.18
CA VAL A 36 2.59 -3.24 -6.88
C VAL A 36 1.79 -2.36 -5.93
N THR A 37 0.68 -2.89 -5.44
CA THR A 37 -0.22 -2.17 -4.54
C THR A 37 -0.12 -2.68 -3.11
N SER A 38 -0.52 -1.87 -2.14
CA SER A 38 -0.65 -2.32 -0.76
C SER A 38 -1.79 -3.33 -0.56
N ALA A 39 -2.74 -3.42 -1.48
CA ALA A 39 -3.73 -4.49 -1.51
C ALA A 39 -3.08 -5.85 -1.81
N MET A 40 -2.22 -5.92 -2.85
CA MET A 40 -1.43 -7.11 -3.17
C MET A 40 -0.54 -7.53 -1.99
N SER A 41 0.07 -6.56 -1.31
CA SER A 41 0.89 -6.84 -0.13
C SER A 41 0.05 -7.37 1.05
N ALA A 42 -1.16 -6.84 1.28
CA ALA A 42 -2.03 -7.28 2.37
C ALA A 42 -2.44 -8.74 2.22
N VAL A 43 -2.70 -9.20 1.01
CA VAL A 43 -3.16 -10.57 0.77
C VAL A 43 -2.06 -11.62 0.92
N THR A 44 -0.78 -11.24 0.95
CA THR A 44 0.31 -12.19 1.26
C THR A 44 0.20 -12.79 2.66
N ALA A 45 -0.51 -12.13 3.57
CA ALA A 45 -0.78 -12.61 4.92
C ALA A 45 -2.06 -13.45 5.03
N ILE A 46 -2.81 -13.68 3.95
CA ILE A 46 -4.10 -14.37 3.93
C ILE A 46 -3.94 -15.81 3.39
N LYS A 47 -4.70 -16.73 3.97
CA LYS A 47 -4.77 -18.12 3.48
C LYS A 47 -6.08 -18.35 2.71
N PRO A 48 -6.08 -19.15 1.63
CA PRO A 48 -7.29 -19.45 0.86
C PRO A 48 -8.43 -20.07 1.69
N SER A 49 -8.11 -20.77 2.79
CA SER A 49 -9.09 -21.40 3.68
C SER A 49 -9.71 -20.45 4.70
N TRP A 50 -9.29 -19.19 4.74
CA TRP A 50 -9.76 -18.23 5.73
C TRP A 50 -11.08 -17.59 5.34
N ARG A 51 -11.82 -17.15 6.37
CA ARG A 51 -12.93 -16.25 6.26
C ARG A 51 -12.49 -14.85 6.66
N VAL A 52 -12.54 -13.92 5.72
CA VAL A 52 -11.92 -12.59 5.82
C VAL A 52 -12.98 -11.51 5.79
N LEU A 53 -13.01 -10.66 6.83
CA LEU A 53 -13.79 -9.44 6.85
C LEU A 53 -12.99 -8.31 6.20
N VAL A 54 -13.51 -7.74 5.11
CA VAL A 54 -12.84 -6.67 4.37
C VAL A 54 -13.47 -5.32 4.70
N CYS A 55 -12.69 -4.44 5.31
CA CYS A 55 -12.98 -3.04 5.57
C CYS A 55 -12.12 -2.18 4.63
N GLY A 56 -12.43 -2.15 3.35
CA GLY A 56 -11.60 -1.52 2.34
C GLY A 56 -12.30 -1.28 1.01
N GLY A 57 -11.61 -0.60 0.11
CA GLY A 57 -12.11 -0.28 -1.22
C GLY A 57 -12.02 -1.44 -2.21
N ARG A 58 -12.42 -1.16 -3.46
CA ARG A 58 -12.54 -2.16 -4.53
C ARG A 58 -11.27 -2.96 -4.79
N GLY A 59 -10.10 -2.28 -4.84
CA GLY A 59 -8.83 -2.95 -5.07
C GLY A 59 -8.51 -3.98 -3.99
N LEU A 60 -8.73 -3.65 -2.71
CA LEU A 60 -8.50 -4.59 -1.62
C LEU A 60 -9.49 -5.77 -1.66
N ILE A 61 -10.76 -5.51 -1.96
CA ILE A 61 -11.79 -6.54 -2.10
C ILE A 61 -11.42 -7.54 -3.22
N GLU A 62 -10.99 -7.02 -4.38
CA GLU A 62 -10.61 -7.83 -5.53
C GLU A 62 -9.42 -8.73 -5.21
N GLU A 63 -8.36 -8.17 -4.61
CA GLU A 63 -7.18 -8.93 -4.22
C GLU A 63 -7.49 -10.01 -3.16
N VAL A 64 -8.34 -9.71 -2.15
CA VAL A 64 -8.76 -10.72 -1.17
C VAL A 64 -9.56 -11.83 -1.85
N ARG A 65 -10.51 -11.51 -2.73
CA ARG A 65 -11.27 -12.50 -3.50
C ARG A 65 -10.37 -13.39 -4.37
N ALA A 66 -9.33 -12.81 -4.97
CA ALA A 66 -8.37 -13.55 -5.79
C ALA A 66 -7.56 -14.61 -5.01
N THR A 67 -7.43 -14.48 -3.68
CA THR A 67 -6.80 -15.52 -2.85
C THR A 67 -7.61 -16.82 -2.75
N GLY A 68 -8.91 -16.78 -3.07
CA GLY A 68 -9.85 -17.89 -2.83
C GLY A 68 -10.44 -17.93 -1.40
N ALA A 69 -10.09 -16.97 -0.54
CA ALA A 69 -10.66 -16.85 0.80
C ALA A 69 -12.15 -16.47 0.75
N GLU A 70 -12.94 -16.94 1.75
CA GLU A 70 -14.32 -16.48 1.92
C GLU A 70 -14.31 -14.98 2.28
N THR A 71 -14.72 -14.14 1.34
CA THR A 71 -14.64 -12.68 1.46
C THR A 71 -15.99 -12.10 1.88
N VAL A 72 -16.03 -11.47 3.04
CA VAL A 72 -17.19 -10.73 3.54
C VAL A 72 -16.86 -9.24 3.55
N VAL A 73 -17.56 -8.46 2.72
CA VAL A 73 -17.37 -7.01 2.66
C VAL A 73 -18.30 -6.35 3.68
N VAL A 74 -17.72 -5.61 4.62
CA VAL A 74 -18.40 -5.13 5.82
C VAL A 74 -19.62 -4.26 5.54
N TYR A 75 -19.61 -3.45 4.48
CA TYR A 75 -20.72 -2.57 4.12
C TYR A 75 -21.71 -3.17 3.12
N GLU A 76 -21.37 -4.30 2.48
CA GLU A 76 -22.27 -5.03 1.57
C GLU A 76 -23.09 -6.10 2.30
N ASN A 77 -22.54 -6.71 3.35
CA ASN A 77 -23.07 -7.90 4.02
C ASN A 77 -23.57 -7.58 5.44
N ARG A 78 -24.45 -6.61 5.60
CA ARG A 78 -25.03 -6.24 6.92
C ARG A 78 -26.33 -6.98 7.23
N PRO A 79 -26.49 -7.45 8.49
CA PRO A 79 -25.53 -7.42 9.58
C PRO A 79 -24.41 -8.46 9.40
N VAL A 80 -23.19 -8.08 9.76
CA VAL A 80 -22.04 -9.00 9.76
C VAL A 80 -22.19 -9.99 10.92
N SER A 81 -22.00 -11.28 10.65
CA SER A 81 -22.15 -12.33 11.64
C SER A 81 -21.12 -13.47 11.46
N GLY A 82 -20.93 -14.25 12.51
CA GLY A 82 -19.98 -15.38 12.55
C GLY A 82 -18.56 -14.95 12.92
N SER A 83 -17.66 -15.94 12.96
CA SER A 83 -16.24 -15.74 13.25
C SER A 83 -15.46 -15.45 11.98
N PHE A 84 -14.34 -14.76 12.13
CA PHE A 84 -13.41 -14.43 11.05
C PHE A 84 -11.99 -14.82 11.45
N ASP A 85 -11.19 -15.22 10.46
CA ASP A 85 -9.75 -15.49 10.65
C ASP A 85 -8.93 -14.19 10.54
N ALA A 86 -9.40 -13.24 9.72
CA ALA A 86 -8.76 -11.94 9.57
C ALA A 86 -9.77 -10.82 9.32
N VAL A 87 -9.39 -9.61 9.75
CA VAL A 87 -9.97 -8.31 9.35
C VAL A 87 -8.92 -7.58 8.56
N VAL A 88 -9.18 -7.29 7.29
CA VAL A 88 -8.26 -6.56 6.42
C VAL A 88 -8.79 -5.16 6.18
N VAL A 89 -7.95 -4.16 6.47
CA VAL A 89 -8.34 -2.75 6.50
C VAL A 89 -7.57 -1.95 5.46
N GLY A 90 -8.28 -1.15 4.68
CA GLY A 90 -7.75 -0.17 3.75
C GLY A 90 -8.63 1.06 3.68
N PHE A 91 -8.21 2.06 2.89
CA PHE A 91 -9.04 3.24 2.67
C PHE A 91 -10.34 2.85 1.95
N HIS A 92 -11.47 3.37 2.47
CA HIS A 92 -12.79 3.34 1.83
C HIS A 92 -13.67 4.46 2.40
N ARG A 93 -14.66 4.88 1.63
CA ARG A 93 -15.52 6.02 2.00
C ARG A 93 -16.73 5.60 2.81
N GLU A 94 -17.04 4.31 2.83
CA GLU A 94 -18.19 3.69 3.51
C GLU A 94 -17.91 3.42 5.00
N PHE A 95 -16.75 3.89 5.53
CA PHE A 95 -16.42 3.74 6.95
C PHE A 95 -17.41 4.52 7.82
N ASP A 96 -18.07 3.80 8.70
CA ASP A 96 -19.02 4.34 9.67
C ASP A 96 -18.85 3.66 11.04
N PHE A 97 -19.66 4.05 12.00
CA PHE A 97 -19.62 3.48 13.35
C PHE A 97 -19.94 1.98 13.36
N GLN A 98 -20.81 1.50 12.45
CA GLN A 98 -21.14 0.07 12.36
C GLN A 98 -19.94 -0.73 11.83
N VAL A 99 -19.22 -0.22 10.83
CA VAL A 99 -17.96 -0.83 10.34
C VAL A 99 -16.97 -0.99 11.49
N LEU A 100 -16.81 0.07 12.30
CA LEU A 100 -15.92 0.01 13.47
C LEU A 100 -16.38 -1.05 14.49
N ALA A 101 -17.68 -1.15 14.76
CA ALA A 101 -18.25 -2.13 15.70
C ALA A 101 -18.09 -3.58 15.19
N ASP A 102 -18.30 -3.81 13.88
CA ASP A 102 -18.16 -5.12 13.27
C ASP A 102 -16.69 -5.57 13.27
N ALA A 103 -15.75 -4.66 12.90
CA ALA A 103 -14.31 -4.93 12.98
C ALA A 103 -13.85 -5.20 14.43
N LEU A 104 -14.32 -4.40 15.40
CA LEU A 104 -14.07 -4.64 16.83
C LEU A 104 -14.52 -6.03 17.25
N THR A 105 -15.72 -6.43 16.86
CA THR A 105 -16.30 -7.73 17.23
C THR A 105 -15.47 -8.87 16.62
N ALA A 106 -15.11 -8.78 15.35
CA ALA A 106 -14.31 -9.78 14.66
C ALA A 106 -12.91 -9.93 15.29
N VAL A 107 -12.19 -8.81 15.52
CA VAL A 107 -10.85 -8.84 16.13
C VAL A 107 -10.89 -9.37 17.57
N ARG A 108 -11.88 -8.98 18.37
CA ARG A 108 -12.07 -9.54 19.72
C ARG A 108 -12.43 -11.04 19.70
N GLY A 109 -13.02 -11.51 18.61
CA GLY A 109 -13.28 -12.91 18.35
C GLY A 109 -12.04 -13.73 17.95
N GLY A 110 -10.88 -13.08 17.84
CA GLY A 110 -9.59 -13.72 17.53
C GLY A 110 -9.09 -13.51 16.10
N ALA A 111 -9.80 -12.71 15.27
CA ALA A 111 -9.36 -12.41 13.92
C ALA A 111 -8.04 -11.60 13.91
N LEU A 112 -7.12 -11.96 13.03
CA LEU A 112 -5.91 -11.17 12.79
C LEU A 112 -6.27 -9.80 12.19
N LEU A 113 -5.78 -8.72 12.77
CA LEU A 113 -5.95 -7.37 12.21
C LEU A 113 -4.82 -7.05 11.24
N ILE A 114 -5.17 -6.84 9.97
CA ILE A 114 -4.23 -6.51 8.89
C ILE A 114 -4.57 -5.12 8.35
N GLY A 115 -3.58 -4.20 8.30
CA GLY A 115 -3.69 -2.91 7.64
C GLY A 115 -2.93 -2.90 6.31
N SER A 116 -3.59 -2.55 5.21
CA SER A 116 -2.94 -2.46 3.91
C SER A 116 -1.85 -1.37 3.88
N ASN A 117 -2.03 -0.29 4.62
CA ASN A 117 -1.05 0.77 4.87
C ASN A 117 -1.42 1.55 6.13
N TYR A 118 -0.54 2.47 6.55
CA TYR A 118 -0.74 3.31 7.74
C TYR A 118 -0.72 4.81 7.39
N ASP A 119 -0.98 5.14 6.11
CA ASP A 119 -0.99 6.53 5.66
C ASP A 119 -2.14 7.30 6.34
N PRO A 120 -1.86 8.39 7.06
CA PRO A 120 -2.87 9.12 7.83
C PRO A 120 -3.90 9.80 6.93
N THR A 121 -3.49 10.18 5.73
CA THR A 121 -4.32 10.91 4.77
C THR A 121 -4.32 10.26 3.39
N TYR A 122 -5.39 10.52 2.64
CA TYR A 122 -5.53 10.18 1.22
C TYR A 122 -5.64 11.48 0.41
N PRO A 123 -4.79 11.67 -0.63
CA PRO A 123 -4.81 12.90 -1.41
C PRO A 123 -6.02 12.95 -2.33
N THR A 124 -6.66 14.12 -2.42
CA THR A 124 -7.71 14.43 -3.40
C THR A 124 -7.45 15.79 -4.05
N PRO A 125 -8.08 16.10 -5.20
CA PRO A 125 -7.95 17.42 -5.83
C PRO A 125 -8.38 18.57 -4.91
N ASP A 126 -9.30 18.32 -3.97
CA ASP A 126 -9.83 19.30 -3.02
C ASP A 126 -9.04 19.35 -1.70
N GLY A 127 -7.91 18.63 -1.62
CA GLY A 127 -7.07 18.52 -0.44
C GLY A 127 -7.10 17.14 0.20
N PRO A 128 -6.30 16.92 1.26
CA PRO A 128 -6.21 15.62 1.91
C PRO A 128 -7.48 15.29 2.74
N ILE A 129 -7.91 14.04 2.66
CA ILE A 129 -8.94 13.47 3.52
C ILE A 129 -8.34 12.35 4.40
N PRO A 130 -9.01 11.85 5.47
CA PRO A 130 -8.52 10.73 6.25
C PRO A 130 -8.20 9.52 5.37
N GLY A 131 -7.02 8.93 5.55
CA GLY A 131 -6.52 7.78 4.80
C GLY A 131 -6.81 6.44 5.47
N GLY A 132 -6.29 5.35 4.89
CA GLY A 132 -6.42 4.00 5.43
C GLY A 132 -5.83 3.85 6.83
N GLY A 133 -4.72 4.53 7.12
CA GLY A 133 -4.10 4.55 8.44
C GLY A 133 -4.99 5.13 9.53
N SER A 134 -5.82 6.15 9.21
CA SER A 134 -6.80 6.70 10.16
C SER A 134 -7.89 5.69 10.51
N ILE A 135 -8.33 4.87 9.56
CA ILE A 135 -9.29 3.78 9.78
C ILE A 135 -8.65 2.67 10.63
N VAL A 136 -7.43 2.25 10.28
CA VAL A 136 -6.67 1.26 11.05
C VAL A 136 -6.50 1.72 12.49
N ALA A 137 -6.06 2.98 12.71
CA ALA A 137 -5.87 3.54 14.04
C ALA A 137 -7.15 3.56 14.88
N ALA A 138 -8.31 3.84 14.27
CA ALA A 138 -9.60 3.78 14.96
C ALA A 138 -9.91 2.35 15.45
N ILE A 139 -9.65 1.33 14.62
CA ILE A 139 -9.88 -0.08 14.95
C ILE A 139 -8.86 -0.55 16.01
N GLU A 140 -7.58 -0.19 15.88
CA GLU A 140 -6.55 -0.47 16.89
C GLU A 140 -6.93 0.10 18.25
N LYS A 141 -7.39 1.37 18.26
CA LYS A 141 -7.80 2.03 19.49
C LYS A 141 -9.01 1.34 20.14
N ALA A 142 -9.98 0.91 19.33
CA ALA A 142 -11.18 0.25 19.84
C ALA A 142 -10.88 -1.17 20.36
N THR A 143 -9.98 -1.89 19.68
CA THR A 143 -9.66 -3.30 19.99
C THR A 143 -8.56 -3.47 21.02
N GLY A 144 -7.63 -2.52 21.10
CA GLY A 144 -6.36 -2.66 21.83
C GLY A 144 -5.34 -3.57 21.14
N VAL A 145 -5.60 -3.97 19.89
CA VAL A 145 -4.73 -4.86 19.09
C VAL A 145 -3.99 -4.03 18.05
N THR A 146 -2.68 -4.20 17.95
CA THR A 146 -1.86 -3.58 16.90
C THR A 146 -2.01 -4.34 15.58
N ALA A 147 -2.26 -3.63 14.49
CA ALA A 147 -2.41 -4.21 13.17
C ALA A 147 -1.05 -4.67 12.57
N LEU A 148 -1.08 -5.78 11.84
CA LEU A 148 0.00 -6.11 10.92
C LEU A 148 -0.09 -5.19 9.70
N ILE A 149 0.81 -4.23 9.60
CA ILE A 149 0.87 -3.32 8.44
C ILE A 149 1.71 -3.95 7.34
N THR A 150 1.16 -3.96 6.13
CA THR A 150 1.76 -4.67 5.00
C THR A 150 2.30 -3.75 3.90
N GLY A 151 1.77 -2.54 3.75
CA GLY A 151 2.24 -1.54 2.79
C GLY A 151 3.58 -0.90 3.14
N LYS A 152 4.06 0.02 2.29
CA LYS A 152 5.25 0.82 2.61
C LYS A 152 5.08 1.53 3.96
N PRO A 153 6.13 1.57 4.79
CA PRO A 153 7.50 1.11 4.59
C PRO A 153 7.77 -0.32 5.07
N CYS A 154 6.76 -1.17 5.29
CA CYS A 154 6.90 -2.44 6.01
C CYS A 154 7.44 -3.60 5.16
N GLY A 155 7.96 -4.62 5.88
CA GLY A 155 8.62 -5.80 5.30
C GLY A 155 7.80 -6.59 4.28
N PRO A 156 6.48 -6.85 4.46
CA PRO A 156 5.69 -7.58 3.48
C PRO A 156 5.72 -6.96 2.08
N MET A 157 5.63 -5.63 1.97
CA MET A 157 5.79 -4.93 0.68
C MET A 157 7.19 -5.13 0.10
N ALA A 158 8.23 -5.07 0.93
CA ALA A 158 9.59 -5.27 0.45
C ALA A 158 9.82 -6.71 -0.05
N SER A 159 9.23 -7.71 0.60
CA SER A 159 9.27 -9.11 0.14
C SER A 159 8.58 -9.26 -1.22
N LEU A 160 7.38 -8.70 -1.37
CA LEU A 160 6.65 -8.73 -2.62
C LEU A 160 7.41 -8.06 -3.78
N VAL A 161 8.05 -6.90 -3.53
CA VAL A 161 8.87 -6.23 -4.55
C VAL A 161 10.07 -7.10 -4.96
N ARG A 162 10.73 -7.78 -4.01
CA ARG A 162 11.83 -8.72 -4.34
C ARG A 162 11.35 -9.89 -5.19
N GLU A 163 10.18 -10.46 -4.86
CA GLU A 163 9.57 -11.56 -5.63
C GLU A 163 9.22 -11.14 -7.06
N MET A 164 8.79 -9.90 -7.26
CA MET A 164 8.50 -9.35 -8.59
C MET A 164 9.75 -8.96 -9.39
N CYS A 165 10.93 -8.92 -8.76
CA CYS A 165 12.21 -8.59 -9.38
C CYS A 165 13.19 -9.76 -9.29
N PRO A 166 12.86 -10.97 -9.77
CA PRO A 166 13.73 -12.13 -9.65
C PRO A 166 15.08 -11.90 -10.37
N GLY A 167 16.18 -12.21 -9.67
CA GLY A 167 17.53 -12.09 -10.22
C GLY A 167 18.10 -10.67 -10.23
N VAL A 168 17.38 -9.67 -9.72
CA VAL A 168 17.90 -8.30 -9.53
C VAL A 168 18.46 -8.17 -8.12
N ASP A 169 19.73 -7.78 -7.99
CA ASP A 169 20.30 -7.45 -6.69
C ASP A 169 19.66 -6.16 -6.15
N VAL A 170 19.33 -6.12 -4.86
CA VAL A 170 18.79 -4.92 -4.24
C VAL A 170 19.75 -3.73 -4.30
N ALA A 171 21.05 -3.98 -4.38
CA ALA A 171 22.07 -2.93 -4.59
C ALA A 171 21.94 -2.23 -5.94
N ASP A 172 21.33 -2.88 -6.94
CA ASP A 172 21.05 -2.32 -8.26
C ASP A 172 19.68 -1.64 -8.35
N MET A 173 18.89 -1.72 -7.27
CA MET A 173 17.60 -1.06 -7.19
C MET A 173 17.74 0.37 -6.67
N VAL A 174 16.85 1.25 -7.13
CA VAL A 174 16.70 2.61 -6.60
C VAL A 174 15.21 2.87 -6.36
N MET A 175 14.84 3.11 -5.10
CA MET A 175 13.51 3.63 -4.79
C MET A 175 13.49 5.14 -5.09
N VAL A 176 12.55 5.56 -5.94
CA VAL A 176 12.32 6.98 -6.22
C VAL A 176 11.01 7.38 -5.59
N GLY A 177 11.03 8.42 -4.77
CA GLY A 177 9.84 8.90 -4.08
C GLY A 177 9.99 10.34 -3.59
N ASP A 178 8.91 10.88 -3.09
CA ASP A 178 8.81 12.28 -2.62
C ASP A 178 8.68 12.41 -1.09
N ARG A 179 8.70 11.26 -0.37
CA ARG A 179 8.52 11.21 1.08
C ARG A 179 9.59 10.35 1.75
N ASP A 180 10.39 10.94 2.62
CA ASP A 180 11.40 10.17 3.38
C ASP A 180 10.76 9.23 4.42
N ASP A 181 9.67 9.67 5.07
CA ASP A 181 8.98 8.89 6.10
C ASP A 181 8.33 7.61 5.55
N THR A 182 8.00 7.56 4.28
CA THR A 182 7.39 6.40 3.62
C THR A 182 8.33 5.78 2.58
N ASP A 183 8.76 6.55 1.57
CA ASP A 183 9.56 6.02 0.46
C ASP A 183 11.02 5.80 0.85
N GLY A 184 11.62 6.75 1.59
CA GLY A 184 12.96 6.60 2.13
C GLY A 184 13.03 5.49 3.17
N ALA A 185 12.05 5.42 4.08
CA ALA A 185 11.95 4.31 5.03
C ALA A 185 11.75 2.96 4.31
N PHE A 186 11.01 2.94 3.21
CA PHE A 186 10.83 1.74 2.40
C PHE A 186 12.13 1.33 1.69
N ALA A 187 12.88 2.27 1.14
CA ALA A 187 14.19 1.99 0.55
C ALA A 187 15.13 1.34 1.58
N ARG A 188 15.15 1.85 2.82
CA ARG A 188 15.91 1.25 3.93
C ARG A 188 15.44 -0.18 4.27
N THR A 189 14.12 -0.42 4.28
CA THR A 189 13.54 -1.76 4.53
C THR A 189 13.86 -2.73 3.38
N LEU A 190 13.81 -2.27 2.15
CA LEU A 190 14.15 -3.05 0.97
C LEU A 190 15.68 -3.29 0.88
N GLY A 191 16.48 -2.38 1.42
CA GLY A 191 17.96 -2.42 1.36
C GLY A 191 18.52 -1.83 0.06
N CYS A 192 17.78 -0.96 -0.61
CA CYS A 192 18.17 -0.30 -1.85
C CYS A 192 18.51 1.19 -1.65
N ARG A 193 19.05 1.84 -2.68
CA ARG A 193 19.29 3.28 -2.68
C ARG A 193 17.96 4.05 -2.71
N PHE A 194 17.98 5.27 -2.15
CA PHE A 194 16.84 6.20 -2.17
C PHE A 194 17.16 7.45 -2.97
N ALA A 195 16.28 7.79 -3.91
CA ALA A 195 16.30 9.03 -4.65
C ALA A 195 15.07 9.87 -4.30
N LEU A 196 15.29 11.04 -3.66
CA LEU A 196 14.24 12.00 -3.32
C LEU A 196 13.95 12.92 -4.50
N VAL A 197 12.69 13.06 -4.88
CA VAL A 197 12.20 14.07 -5.83
C VAL A 197 11.48 15.19 -5.08
N LEU A 198 11.83 16.44 -5.41
CA LEU A 198 11.27 17.66 -4.77
C LEU A 198 9.98 18.14 -5.44
N SER A 199 9.49 17.43 -6.45
CA SER A 199 8.25 17.77 -7.18
C SER A 199 6.97 17.29 -6.47
N GLY A 200 7.07 16.67 -5.32
CA GLY A 200 5.95 16.11 -4.55
C GLY A 200 5.74 16.80 -3.19
N VAL A 201 5.56 16.00 -2.15
CA VAL A 201 5.19 16.45 -0.81
C VAL A 201 6.35 17.13 -0.07
N THR A 202 7.59 16.68 -0.27
CA THR A 202 8.78 17.25 0.37
C THR A 202 9.31 18.42 -0.48
N PRO A 203 9.18 19.68 -0.03
CA PRO A 203 9.51 20.85 -0.87
C PRO A 203 11.01 21.13 -0.95
N ASP A 204 11.79 20.71 0.03
CA ASP A 204 13.25 20.85 0.07
C ASP A 204 13.89 19.56 0.57
N GLY A 205 15.15 19.35 0.27
CA GLY A 205 15.91 18.16 0.67
C GLY A 205 16.61 18.31 2.03
N ASN A 206 16.27 19.34 2.82
CA ASN A 206 16.87 19.56 4.11
C ASN A 206 16.37 18.47 5.09
N ASP A 207 17.28 17.96 5.92
CA ASP A 207 17.03 16.92 6.91
C ASP A 207 16.60 15.54 6.34
N VAL A 208 16.75 15.29 5.04
CA VAL A 208 16.46 14.01 4.40
C VAL A 208 17.76 13.25 4.10
N THR A 209 17.79 11.96 4.46
CA THR A 209 18.89 11.07 4.09
C THR A 209 18.55 10.35 2.79
N ALA A 210 19.01 10.88 1.66
CA ALA A 210 18.84 10.29 0.35
C ALA A 210 20.18 10.18 -0.38
N ASP A 211 20.34 9.12 -1.20
CA ASP A 211 21.53 8.93 -2.03
C ASP A 211 21.56 9.90 -3.22
N ILE A 212 20.37 10.27 -3.69
CA ILE A 212 20.15 11.23 -4.79
C ILE A 212 19.04 12.21 -4.36
N VAL A 213 19.25 13.50 -4.61
CA VAL A 213 18.19 14.51 -4.50
C VAL A 213 18.09 15.24 -5.85
N ALA A 214 16.88 15.32 -6.40
CA ALA A 214 16.65 15.97 -7.68
C ALA A 214 15.31 16.74 -7.70
N PRO A 215 15.19 17.80 -8.52
CA PRO A 215 13.94 18.55 -8.62
C PRO A 215 12.75 17.73 -9.12
N SER A 216 13.02 16.66 -9.89
CA SER A 216 11.98 15.82 -10.51
C SER A 216 12.50 14.41 -10.83
N LEU A 217 11.59 13.50 -11.20
CA LEU A 217 11.95 12.17 -11.70
C LEU A 217 12.91 12.24 -12.91
N ALA A 218 12.72 13.19 -13.82
CA ALA A 218 13.62 13.38 -14.97
C ALA A 218 15.05 13.68 -14.51
N GLY A 219 15.23 14.49 -13.48
CA GLY A 219 16.54 14.77 -12.88
C GLY A 219 17.20 13.55 -12.26
N VAL A 220 16.43 12.70 -11.57
CA VAL A 220 16.91 11.42 -11.04
C VAL A 220 17.38 10.51 -12.18
N VAL A 221 16.55 10.34 -13.22
CA VAL A 221 16.88 9.50 -14.38
C VAL A 221 18.17 9.99 -15.07
N GLN A 222 18.34 11.30 -15.22
CA GLN A 222 19.56 11.87 -15.78
C GLN A 222 20.80 11.51 -14.96
N GLN A 223 20.72 11.62 -13.61
CA GLN A 223 21.86 11.26 -12.73
C GLN A 223 22.15 9.76 -12.76
N LEU A 224 21.14 8.89 -12.83
CA LEU A 224 21.31 7.44 -12.86
C LEU A 224 21.86 6.92 -14.20
N LEU A 225 21.58 7.58 -15.31
CA LEU A 225 21.98 7.15 -16.65
C LEU A 225 23.21 7.87 -17.20
N THR A 226 23.72 8.88 -16.48
CA THR A 226 24.99 9.54 -16.84
C THR A 226 26.14 8.77 -16.17
N PRO A 227 27.09 8.25 -16.93
CA PRO A 227 28.23 7.49 -16.40
C PRO A 227 29.15 8.34 -15.53
#